data_14ca452e8324a2f293412199fe0ffccd
#
_entry.id   14ca452e8324a2f293412199fe0ffccd
#
_cell.length_a   1.000
_cell.length_b   1.000
_cell.length_c   1.000
_cell.angle_alpha   90.00
_cell.angle_beta   90.00
_cell.angle_gamma   90.00
#
_symmetry.space_group_name_H-M   'P 1'
#
loop_
_entity.id
_entity.type
_entity.pdbx_description
1 polymer ?
#
loop_
_entity_poly.entity_id
_entity_poly.type
_entity_poly.pdbx_seq_one_letter_code
_entity_poly.pdbx_strand_id
1 'polypeptide(L)'
;MGMRKGKFVLSIFFMCFCFGNSQPATAQIYFKFEPARSIKSNPGISLAAVGDVMLGSWVIPVLAEHGADYPFKKTYRYLETADVAIANLEAPFTEDTVAFEKKFNFKVPPKYARGLLSGGFDVVTLANTHIMDFGEGGLLSTIQTLDRIGIKHCGAGQDLHEAHQPAVIESNGKKIAFFGYSMTFPTEFYARKESSGTAYPEPELMQHALEVWENFVDFTVVSFHWSAEKRDTPKDYQTYFAHLAIDSGADLILGHHPHVLQGIELYKNRLIAYSLGNFAFGSYSKNAVDSIILKVYLNDDGLQYAQCIPINVDNREIEFQPALLNGKRKEAVLSNLSKLSLDLNNGRNILDDSGIILGDWADFHVDWLLNIVVSSFWNSTSTEDILTSIKLNTTAED
;
A
#
# COMPACT_ATOMS: atom_id res chain seq x y z
N MET A 1 2.64 -38.49 -10.92
CA MET A 1 3.83 -39.14 -10.35
C MET A 1 3.95 -38.64 -8.92
N GLY A 2 3.99 -39.53 -7.95
CA GLY A 2 3.46 -39.32 -6.59
C GLY A 2 4.15 -38.27 -5.72
N MET A 3 3.35 -37.47 -5.07
CA MET A 3 3.74 -36.62 -3.97
C MET A 3 4.10 -37.47 -2.72
N ARG A 4 5.33 -37.36 -2.26
CA ARG A 4 5.75 -37.91 -0.97
C ARG A 4 5.25 -36.99 0.15
N LYS A 5 4.26 -37.43 0.90
CA LYS A 5 3.85 -36.80 2.16
C LYS A 5 4.98 -37.00 3.19
N GLY A 6 5.70 -35.98 3.54
CA GLY A 6 6.62 -35.93 4.65
C GLY A 6 5.82 -35.92 5.95
N LYS A 7 5.97 -36.92 6.80
CA LYS A 7 5.43 -36.93 8.17
C LYS A 7 6.36 -36.10 9.05
N PHE A 8 5.85 -35.05 9.65
CA PHE A 8 6.55 -34.37 10.76
C PHE A 8 6.28 -35.11 12.06
N VAL A 9 7.33 -35.41 12.77
CA VAL A 9 7.25 -36.00 14.15
C VAL A 9 7.65 -34.88 15.10
N LEU A 10 6.70 -34.37 15.85
CA LEU A 10 6.94 -33.49 16.99
C LEU A 10 7.30 -34.35 18.20
N SER A 11 8.55 -34.32 18.63
CA SER A 11 8.99 -35.01 19.84
C SER A 11 9.00 -34.02 21.00
N ILE A 12 8.03 -34.20 21.92
CA ILE A 12 7.98 -33.45 23.19
C ILE A 12 8.71 -34.29 24.23
N PHE A 13 9.84 -33.78 24.73
CA PHE A 13 10.53 -34.41 25.87
C PHE A 13 10.09 -33.71 27.16
N PHE A 14 9.42 -34.49 28.03
CA PHE A 14 9.19 -34.08 29.41
C PHE A 14 10.38 -34.53 30.28
N MET A 15 11.07 -33.57 30.86
CA MET A 15 12.09 -33.83 31.86
C MET A 15 11.52 -33.47 33.23
N CYS A 16 11.06 -34.47 33.98
CA CYS A 16 10.66 -34.31 35.38
C CYS A 16 11.88 -34.36 36.29
N PHE A 17 12.21 -33.26 36.97
CA PHE A 17 13.11 -33.27 38.11
C PHE A 17 12.29 -33.34 39.40
N CYS A 18 12.35 -34.49 40.10
CA CYS A 18 11.86 -34.58 41.46
C CYS A 18 12.94 -34.10 42.44
N PHE A 19 12.72 -32.94 43.04
CA PHE A 19 13.42 -32.54 44.27
C PHE A 19 12.41 -32.49 45.41
N GLY A 20 12.69 -33.23 46.48
CA GLY A 20 11.87 -33.28 47.69
C GLY A 20 11.89 -31.94 48.44
N ASN A 21 10.71 -31.57 48.92
CA ASN A 21 10.26 -30.51 49.82
C ASN A 21 9.50 -29.38 49.16
N SER A 22 8.17 -29.50 49.25
CA SER A 22 7.10 -28.50 49.40
C SER A 22 7.35 -27.06 48.89
N GLN A 23 7.39 -26.90 47.58
CA GLN A 23 7.03 -25.65 46.86
C GLN A 23 6.37 -26.07 45.54
N PRO A 24 5.42 -25.27 44.99
CA PRO A 24 4.79 -25.61 43.72
C PRO A 24 5.85 -25.56 42.61
N ALA A 25 6.00 -26.68 41.91
CA ALA A 25 6.91 -26.81 40.78
C ALA A 25 6.45 -25.95 39.62
N THR A 26 7.15 -24.89 39.34
CA THR A 26 7.02 -24.15 38.08
C THR A 26 7.72 -24.97 37.00
N ALA A 27 6.95 -25.55 36.08
CA ALA A 27 7.49 -26.18 34.88
C ALA A 27 8.04 -25.11 33.95
N GLN A 28 9.36 -25.03 33.80
CA GLN A 28 9.99 -24.24 32.74
C GLN A 28 10.06 -25.09 31.49
N ILE A 29 9.36 -24.67 30.45
CA ILE A 29 9.44 -25.30 29.13
C ILE A 29 10.61 -24.63 28.38
N TYR A 30 11.66 -25.41 28.12
CA TYR A 30 12.77 -25.00 27.29
C TYR A 30 12.50 -25.48 25.86
N PHE A 31 12.38 -24.57 24.92
CA PHE A 31 12.39 -24.90 23.49
C PHE A 31 13.84 -24.90 23.00
N LYS A 32 14.33 -26.06 22.57
CA LYS A 32 15.61 -26.13 21.84
C LYS A 32 15.29 -26.05 20.36
N PHE A 33 15.57 -24.92 19.79
CA PHE A 33 15.48 -24.74 18.34
C PHE A 33 16.76 -25.29 17.69
N GLU A 34 16.63 -26.29 16.84
CA GLU A 34 17.69 -26.61 15.89
C GLU A 34 17.54 -25.67 14.69
N PRO A 35 18.63 -25.08 14.17
CA PRO A 35 18.53 -24.23 13.01
C PRO A 35 17.97 -25.05 11.86
N ALA A 36 16.81 -24.67 11.36
CA ALA A 36 16.26 -25.24 10.15
C ALA A 36 17.32 -25.14 9.04
N ARG A 37 17.53 -26.23 8.31
CA ARG A 37 18.35 -26.21 7.11
C ARG A 37 17.95 -25.03 6.27
N SER A 38 18.90 -24.22 5.84
CA SER A 38 18.70 -23.03 5.03
C SER A 38 17.67 -23.31 3.93
N ILE A 39 16.44 -22.92 4.15
CA ILE A 39 15.48 -22.71 3.08
C ILE A 39 16.12 -21.60 2.26
N LYS A 40 16.41 -21.84 0.99
CA LYS A 40 16.74 -20.76 0.07
C LYS A 40 15.57 -19.81 0.18
N SER A 41 15.77 -18.70 0.89
CA SER A 41 14.79 -17.63 0.92
C SER A 41 14.68 -17.15 -0.51
N ASN A 42 13.54 -17.41 -1.15
CA ASN A 42 13.21 -16.73 -2.39
C ASN A 42 13.02 -15.27 -1.99
N PRO A 43 13.94 -14.36 -2.35
CA PRO A 43 13.88 -13.01 -1.89
C PRO A 43 12.61 -12.38 -2.48
N GLY A 44 11.63 -12.15 -1.63
CA GLY A 44 10.44 -11.39 -1.97
C GLY A 44 10.74 -9.90 -2.08
N ILE A 45 9.72 -9.14 -2.37
CA ILE A 45 9.76 -7.67 -2.45
C ILE A 45 8.76 -7.08 -1.45
N SER A 46 9.16 -6.01 -0.77
CA SER A 46 8.27 -5.24 0.08
C SER A 46 7.85 -3.94 -0.61
N LEU A 47 6.54 -3.67 -0.63
CA LEU A 47 5.97 -2.46 -1.17
C LEU A 47 5.29 -1.67 -0.05
N ALA A 48 5.44 -0.34 -0.06
CA ALA A 48 4.65 0.56 0.77
C ALA A 48 3.77 1.44 -0.12
N ALA A 49 2.46 1.35 0.03
CA ALA A 49 1.51 2.16 -0.71
C ALA A 49 0.75 3.09 0.22
N VAL A 50 0.55 4.32 -0.21
CA VAL A 50 -0.28 5.31 0.46
C VAL A 50 -1.32 5.87 -0.49
N GLY A 51 -2.34 6.53 0.06
CA GLY A 51 -3.39 7.15 -0.72
C GLY A 51 -2.97 8.43 -1.44
N ASP A 52 -3.92 9.35 -1.58
CA ASP A 52 -3.81 10.53 -2.43
C ASP A 52 -2.89 11.60 -1.81
N VAL A 53 -1.94 12.08 -2.61
CA VAL A 53 -1.00 13.16 -2.28
C VAL A 53 -1.31 14.39 -3.12
N MET A 54 -1.72 15.48 -2.48
CA MET A 54 -1.99 16.77 -3.11
C MET A 54 -1.36 17.89 -2.29
N LEU A 55 -0.25 18.44 -2.78
CA LEU A 55 0.58 19.44 -2.10
C LEU A 55 0.23 20.88 -2.50
N GLY A 56 -0.89 21.07 -3.20
CA GLY A 56 -1.36 22.34 -3.71
C GLY A 56 -2.31 23.12 -2.80
N SER A 57 -2.94 24.17 -3.34
CA SER A 57 -3.94 24.97 -2.64
C SER A 57 -3.38 25.67 -1.38
N TRP A 58 -4.13 25.68 -0.28
CA TRP A 58 -3.75 26.31 1.00
C TRP A 58 -2.49 25.72 1.64
N VAL A 59 -2.00 24.58 1.18
CA VAL A 59 -0.79 23.92 1.68
C VAL A 59 0.48 24.66 1.23
N ILE A 60 0.45 25.39 0.11
CA ILE A 60 1.63 26.08 -0.41
C ILE A 60 2.31 27.01 0.61
N PRO A 61 1.60 27.86 1.35
CA PRO A 61 2.21 28.64 2.44
C PRO A 61 2.86 27.79 3.53
N VAL A 62 2.26 26.65 3.88
CA VAL A 62 2.82 25.70 4.88
C VAL A 62 4.15 25.13 4.39
N LEU A 63 4.21 24.72 3.11
CA LEU A 63 5.45 24.24 2.49
C LEU A 63 6.50 25.34 2.37
N ALA A 64 6.08 26.59 2.15
CA ALA A 64 7.00 27.73 2.07
C ALA A 64 7.64 28.05 3.43
N GLU A 65 6.91 27.87 4.51
CA GLU A 65 7.37 28.12 5.88
C GLU A 65 8.21 26.97 6.43
N HIS A 66 7.77 25.72 6.24
CA HIS A 66 8.32 24.55 6.91
C HIS A 66 9.21 23.65 6.03
N GLY A 67 9.22 23.90 4.70
CA GLY A 67 9.97 23.10 3.72
C GLY A 67 9.14 22.02 3.05
N ALA A 68 9.66 21.53 1.91
CA ALA A 68 8.97 20.52 1.08
C ALA A 68 8.83 19.14 1.75
N ASP A 69 9.71 18.82 2.69
CA ASP A 69 9.75 17.57 3.46
C ASP A 69 8.72 17.53 4.61
N TYR A 70 8.19 18.69 4.98
CA TYR A 70 7.30 18.86 6.13
C TYR A 70 6.14 17.86 6.19
N PRO A 71 5.38 17.61 5.13
CA PRO A 71 4.23 16.70 5.17
C PRO A 71 4.58 15.26 5.57
N PHE A 72 5.82 14.85 5.29
CA PHE A 72 6.22 13.43 5.38
C PHE A 72 7.03 13.10 6.64
N LYS A 73 7.43 14.11 7.44
CA LYS A 73 8.34 13.93 8.58
C LYS A 73 7.92 12.89 9.61
N LYS A 74 6.60 12.68 9.79
CA LYS A 74 6.09 11.72 10.78
C LYS A 74 5.92 10.31 10.22
N THR A 75 5.97 10.15 8.89
CA THR A 75 5.62 8.89 8.22
C THR A 75 6.73 8.33 7.32
N TYR A 76 7.74 9.13 6.93
CA TYR A 76 8.76 8.73 5.96
C TYR A 76 9.44 7.39 6.30
N ARG A 77 9.69 7.11 7.60
CA ARG A 77 10.32 5.85 8.04
C ARG A 77 9.52 4.60 7.68
N TYR A 78 8.20 4.73 7.54
CA TYR A 78 7.34 3.62 7.13
C TYR A 78 7.42 3.35 5.63
N LEU A 79 7.80 4.37 4.84
CA LEU A 79 7.97 4.28 3.40
C LEU A 79 9.40 3.84 3.05
N GLU A 80 10.42 4.50 3.59
CA GLU A 80 11.83 4.21 3.33
C GLU A 80 12.29 2.79 3.74
N THR A 81 11.54 2.12 4.62
CA THR A 81 11.84 0.73 5.03
C THR A 81 11.25 -0.31 4.09
N ALA A 82 10.46 0.07 3.09
CA ALA A 82 10.05 -0.80 2.00
C ALA A 82 11.08 -0.76 0.86
N ASP A 83 11.08 -1.78 0.02
CA ASP A 83 11.95 -1.83 -1.16
C ASP A 83 11.50 -0.85 -2.23
N VAL A 84 10.18 -0.55 -2.30
CA VAL A 84 9.59 0.46 -3.18
C VAL A 84 8.38 1.09 -2.50
N ALA A 85 8.26 2.43 -2.56
CA ALA A 85 7.11 3.17 -2.06
C ALA A 85 6.38 3.91 -3.20
N ILE A 86 5.02 3.80 -3.19
CA ILE A 86 4.14 4.38 -4.20
C ILE A 86 3.04 5.26 -3.60
N ALA A 87 2.67 6.35 -4.31
CA ALA A 87 1.52 7.20 -4.04
C ALA A 87 0.78 7.60 -5.32
N ASN A 88 -0.46 8.08 -5.20
CA ASN A 88 -1.14 8.85 -6.24
C ASN A 88 -0.79 10.33 -6.09
N LEU A 89 -0.12 10.93 -7.08
CA LEU A 89 0.20 12.35 -7.10
C LEU A 89 -0.92 13.14 -7.79
N GLU A 90 -1.81 13.72 -6.99
CA GLU A 90 -3.08 14.29 -7.44
C GLU A 90 -3.03 15.82 -7.63
N ALA A 91 -1.94 16.31 -8.15
CA ALA A 91 -1.83 17.69 -8.66
C ALA A 91 -0.58 17.81 -9.55
N PRO A 92 -0.61 18.62 -10.64
CA PRO A 92 0.55 18.85 -11.47
C PRO A 92 1.59 19.74 -10.78
N PHE A 93 2.85 19.43 -11.00
CA PHE A 93 3.98 20.33 -10.71
C PHE A 93 4.16 21.31 -11.85
N THR A 94 3.61 22.53 -11.72
CA THR A 94 3.68 23.53 -12.77
C THR A 94 3.60 24.95 -12.24
N GLU A 95 4.13 25.90 -13.00
CA GLU A 95 3.93 27.34 -12.81
C GLU A 95 2.87 27.90 -13.81
N ASP A 96 2.29 27.05 -14.67
CA ASP A 96 1.28 27.48 -15.65
C ASP A 96 0.11 28.18 -14.98
N THR A 97 -0.49 29.12 -15.71
CA THR A 97 -1.57 29.99 -15.20
C THR A 97 -2.92 29.72 -15.86
N VAL A 98 -2.92 29.03 -17.00
CA VAL A 98 -4.15 28.71 -17.73
C VAL A 98 -4.69 27.38 -17.25
N ALA A 99 -5.75 27.44 -16.46
CA ALA A 99 -6.40 26.25 -15.92
C ALA A 99 -7.50 25.73 -16.84
N PHE A 100 -7.75 24.42 -16.79
CA PHE A 100 -8.93 23.83 -17.40
C PHE A 100 -10.20 24.34 -16.70
N GLU A 101 -11.29 24.53 -17.44
CA GLU A 101 -12.54 25.05 -16.89
C GLU A 101 -13.27 23.97 -16.09
N LYS A 102 -13.00 23.90 -14.78
CA LYS A 102 -13.70 23.04 -13.82
C LYS A 102 -13.72 23.68 -12.42
N LYS A 103 -14.50 23.10 -11.51
CA LYS A 103 -14.78 23.67 -10.18
C LYS A 103 -13.55 23.82 -9.30
N PHE A 104 -12.66 22.86 -9.34
CA PHE A 104 -11.43 22.84 -8.54
C PHE A 104 -10.24 22.53 -9.44
N ASN A 105 -9.22 23.38 -9.39
CA ASN A 105 -7.94 23.17 -10.05
C ASN A 105 -6.83 23.33 -9.03
N PHE A 106 -5.90 22.40 -9.06
CA PHE A 106 -4.76 22.38 -8.16
C PHE A 106 -3.46 22.39 -8.94
N LYS A 107 -2.48 23.11 -8.43
CA LYS A 107 -1.10 23.06 -8.91
C LYS A 107 -0.12 23.19 -7.74
N VAL A 108 1.07 22.70 -7.96
CA VAL A 108 2.17 22.77 -7.00
C VAL A 108 3.39 23.35 -7.71
N PRO A 109 4.05 24.38 -7.19
CA PRO A 109 5.31 24.83 -7.74
C PRO A 109 6.35 23.70 -7.77
N PRO A 110 7.06 23.47 -8.91
CA PRO A 110 7.97 22.34 -9.11
C PRO A 110 9.07 22.21 -8.03
N LYS A 111 9.45 23.32 -7.39
CA LYS A 111 10.45 23.35 -6.31
C LYS A 111 10.08 22.44 -5.11
N TYR A 112 8.78 22.18 -4.89
CA TYR A 112 8.30 21.34 -3.79
C TYR A 112 8.30 19.83 -4.12
N ALA A 113 8.53 19.44 -5.38
CA ALA A 113 8.59 18.03 -5.78
C ALA A 113 9.64 17.23 -4.99
N ARG A 114 10.74 17.87 -4.55
CA ARG A 114 11.77 17.22 -3.71
C ARG A 114 11.23 16.68 -2.39
N GLY A 115 10.08 17.18 -1.93
CA GLY A 115 9.40 16.62 -0.77
C GLY A 115 9.04 15.15 -0.94
N LEU A 116 8.73 14.70 -2.16
CA LEU A 116 8.44 13.29 -2.44
C LEU A 116 9.67 12.40 -2.17
N LEU A 117 10.87 12.82 -2.58
CA LEU A 117 12.11 12.09 -2.24
C LEU A 117 12.33 12.02 -0.74
N SER A 118 12.18 13.14 -0.04
CA SER A 118 12.32 13.20 1.42
C SER A 118 11.24 12.39 2.14
N GLY A 119 10.11 12.15 1.47
CA GLY A 119 9.03 11.29 1.94
C GLY A 119 9.30 9.80 1.74
N GLY A 120 10.34 9.43 0.99
CA GLY A 120 10.72 8.06 0.71
C GLY A 120 9.95 7.44 -0.46
N PHE A 121 9.40 8.24 -1.38
CA PHE A 121 8.70 7.73 -2.56
C PHE A 121 9.66 7.43 -3.71
N ASP A 122 9.44 6.31 -4.38
CA ASP A 122 10.17 5.85 -5.56
C ASP A 122 9.36 6.04 -6.84
N VAL A 123 8.04 5.86 -6.75
CA VAL A 123 7.12 5.94 -7.88
C VAL A 123 5.83 6.64 -7.51
N VAL A 124 5.25 7.36 -8.50
CA VAL A 124 3.91 7.95 -8.37
C VAL A 124 3.04 7.61 -9.57
N THR A 125 1.74 7.39 -9.32
CA THR A 125 0.77 7.37 -10.41
C THR A 125 0.30 8.80 -10.71
N LEU A 126 0.17 9.11 -12.00
CA LEU A 126 -0.33 10.38 -12.52
C LEU A 126 -1.73 10.24 -13.14
N ALA A 127 -2.26 9.00 -13.20
CA ALA A 127 -3.58 8.74 -13.74
C ALA A 127 -4.66 9.18 -12.75
N ASN A 128 -5.06 10.47 -12.77
CA ASN A 128 -6.06 11.00 -11.85
C ASN A 128 -6.81 12.21 -12.42
N THR A 129 -7.78 12.71 -11.67
CA THR A 129 -8.69 13.79 -12.07
C THR A 129 -8.07 15.20 -12.03
N HIS A 130 -6.83 15.34 -11.53
CA HIS A 130 -6.20 16.66 -11.35
C HIS A 130 -4.89 16.87 -12.12
N ILE A 131 -4.27 15.81 -12.63
CA ILE A 131 -2.97 15.95 -13.31
C ILE A 131 -3.01 16.87 -14.54
N MET A 132 -4.17 16.95 -15.19
CA MET A 132 -4.42 17.79 -16.37
C MET A 132 -5.10 19.12 -16.04
N ASP A 133 -5.11 19.56 -14.78
CA ASP A 133 -5.75 20.81 -14.35
C ASP A 133 -5.20 22.05 -15.07
N PHE A 134 -3.97 21.99 -15.55
CA PHE A 134 -3.29 23.00 -16.34
C PHE A 134 -2.90 22.47 -17.73
N GLY A 135 -3.69 21.54 -18.26
CA GLY A 135 -3.55 20.98 -19.60
C GLY A 135 -2.22 20.26 -19.84
N GLU A 136 -1.85 20.15 -21.10
CA GLU A 136 -0.61 19.49 -21.53
C GLU A 136 0.64 20.10 -20.89
N GLY A 137 0.73 21.43 -20.81
CA GLY A 137 1.87 22.13 -20.20
C GLY A 137 2.08 21.71 -18.74
N GLY A 138 0.99 21.63 -17.96
CA GLY A 138 1.01 21.17 -16.57
C GLY A 138 1.47 19.72 -16.43
N LEU A 139 0.97 18.82 -17.26
CA LEU A 139 1.38 17.42 -17.29
C LEU A 139 2.86 17.28 -17.66
N LEU A 140 3.31 17.89 -18.76
CA LEU A 140 4.69 17.77 -19.22
C LEU A 140 5.69 18.37 -18.23
N SER A 141 5.32 19.52 -17.61
CA SER A 141 6.10 20.10 -16.50
C SER A 141 6.23 19.14 -15.33
N THR A 142 5.17 18.39 -15.01
CA THR A 142 5.18 17.38 -13.95
C THR A 142 6.11 16.23 -14.28
N ILE A 143 5.98 15.64 -15.47
CA ILE A 143 6.84 14.55 -15.95
C ILE A 143 8.32 14.98 -15.90
N GLN A 144 8.67 16.12 -16.50
CA GLN A 144 10.04 16.65 -16.48
C GLN A 144 10.56 16.91 -15.05
N THR A 145 9.68 17.33 -14.15
CA THR A 145 10.05 17.58 -12.76
C THR A 145 10.36 16.29 -12.02
N LEU A 146 9.54 15.24 -12.19
CA LEU A 146 9.74 13.92 -11.61
C LEU A 146 11.00 13.25 -12.16
N ASP A 147 11.22 13.30 -13.47
CA ASP A 147 12.42 12.77 -14.14
C ASP A 147 13.69 13.42 -13.59
N ARG A 148 13.68 14.74 -13.42
CA ARG A 148 14.83 15.51 -12.89
C ARG A 148 15.21 15.11 -11.47
N ILE A 149 14.24 14.73 -10.66
CA ILE A 149 14.48 14.30 -9.27
C ILE A 149 14.61 12.78 -9.15
N GLY A 150 14.39 12.01 -10.23
CA GLY A 150 14.57 10.55 -10.27
C GLY A 150 13.40 9.74 -9.72
N ILE A 151 12.22 10.34 -9.52
CA ILE A 151 11.00 9.60 -9.16
C ILE A 151 10.36 9.06 -10.44
N LYS A 152 10.08 7.76 -10.44
CA LYS A 152 9.36 7.09 -11.54
C LYS A 152 7.89 7.47 -11.53
N HIS A 153 7.26 7.44 -12.69
CA HIS A 153 5.83 7.77 -12.83
C HIS A 153 5.17 6.90 -13.90
N CYS A 154 3.86 6.72 -13.78
CA CYS A 154 3.05 5.96 -14.73
C CYS A 154 1.64 6.56 -14.85
N GLY A 155 0.90 6.15 -15.87
CA GLY A 155 -0.52 6.43 -16.01
C GLY A 155 -0.87 7.76 -16.68
N ALA A 156 0.11 8.52 -17.15
CA ALA A 156 -0.09 9.68 -18.02
C ALA A 156 1.12 9.88 -18.92
N GLY A 157 0.92 10.51 -20.08
CA GLY A 157 1.97 10.72 -21.08
C GLY A 157 1.58 11.73 -22.15
N GLN A 158 2.51 11.96 -23.09
CA GLN A 158 2.34 12.89 -24.22
C GLN A 158 1.32 12.38 -25.25
N ASP A 159 1.08 11.08 -25.25
CA ASP A 159 0.12 10.42 -26.14
C ASP A 159 -0.42 9.13 -25.47
N LEU A 160 -1.31 8.43 -26.16
CA LEU A 160 -1.90 7.18 -25.70
C LEU A 160 -0.86 6.10 -25.39
N HIS A 161 0.18 6.01 -26.22
CA HIS A 161 1.22 4.98 -26.04
C HIS A 161 2.01 5.23 -24.77
N GLU A 162 2.51 6.45 -24.57
CA GLU A 162 3.29 6.81 -23.38
C GLU A 162 2.45 6.72 -22.09
N ALA A 163 1.18 7.16 -22.12
CA ALA A 163 0.27 7.09 -20.98
C ALA A 163 0.06 5.66 -20.47
N HIS A 164 0.09 4.66 -21.36
CA HIS A 164 -0.06 3.24 -21.05
C HIS A 164 1.25 2.50 -20.75
N GLN A 165 2.42 3.17 -20.83
CA GLN A 165 3.68 2.53 -20.45
C GLN A 165 3.78 2.41 -18.91
N PRO A 166 4.27 1.29 -18.38
CA PRO A 166 4.54 1.18 -16.97
C PRO A 166 5.82 1.93 -16.58
N ALA A 167 5.84 2.38 -15.32
CA ALA A 167 7.10 2.65 -14.66
C ALA A 167 7.73 1.34 -14.20
N VAL A 168 9.01 1.12 -14.51
CA VAL A 168 9.73 -0.09 -14.07
C VAL A 168 10.79 0.29 -13.05
N ILE A 169 10.76 -0.40 -11.91
CA ILE A 169 11.76 -0.29 -10.85
C ILE A 169 12.41 -1.65 -10.66
N GLU A 170 13.73 -1.65 -10.48
CA GLU A 170 14.48 -2.82 -10.07
C GLU A 170 14.96 -2.63 -8.62
N SER A 171 14.58 -3.55 -7.74
CA SER A 171 14.99 -3.58 -6.35
C SER A 171 15.21 -5.02 -5.89
N ASN A 172 16.29 -5.26 -5.14
CA ASN A 172 16.65 -6.60 -4.65
C ASN A 172 16.74 -7.68 -5.74
N GLY A 173 17.12 -7.31 -6.97
CA GLY A 173 17.19 -8.21 -8.12
C GLY A 173 15.83 -8.62 -8.69
N LYS A 174 14.74 -7.96 -8.28
CA LYS A 174 13.40 -8.11 -8.80
C LYS A 174 12.98 -6.88 -9.58
N LYS A 175 12.29 -7.08 -10.70
CA LYS A 175 11.70 -6.00 -11.52
C LYS A 175 10.21 -5.89 -11.24
N ILE A 176 9.76 -4.69 -10.97
CA ILE A 176 8.34 -4.39 -10.70
C ILE A 176 7.85 -3.39 -11.73
N ALA A 177 6.76 -3.70 -12.43
CA ALA A 177 6.05 -2.78 -13.32
C ALA A 177 4.89 -2.13 -12.57
N PHE A 178 4.76 -0.81 -12.68
CA PHE A 178 3.66 -0.03 -12.13
C PHE A 178 2.86 0.57 -13.26
N PHE A 179 1.58 0.23 -13.34
CA PHE A 179 0.61 0.82 -14.27
C PHE A 179 -0.33 1.76 -13.52
N GLY A 180 -0.78 2.81 -14.18
CA GLY A 180 -1.78 3.73 -13.64
C GLY A 180 -2.92 3.92 -14.63
N TYR A 181 -4.17 3.90 -14.14
CA TYR A 181 -5.36 4.14 -14.95
C TYR A 181 -6.34 5.05 -14.24
N SER A 182 -6.94 6.00 -14.99
CA SER A 182 -8.00 6.88 -14.50
C SER A 182 -9.33 6.53 -15.16
N MET A 183 -10.37 6.44 -14.35
CA MET A 183 -11.75 6.22 -14.76
C MET A 183 -12.66 7.36 -14.28
N THR A 184 -12.07 8.53 -14.03
CA THR A 184 -12.75 9.72 -13.51
C THR A 184 -12.90 10.80 -14.59
N PHE A 185 -13.83 11.71 -14.37
CA PHE A 185 -14.03 12.86 -15.26
C PHE A 185 -13.02 13.98 -14.97
N PRO A 186 -12.75 14.87 -15.93
CA PRO A 186 -13.35 14.93 -17.27
C PRO A 186 -12.71 13.96 -18.26
N THR A 187 -13.49 13.48 -19.24
CA THR A 187 -13.01 12.56 -20.29
C THR A 187 -12.01 13.19 -21.25
N GLU A 188 -11.95 14.51 -21.28
CA GLU A 188 -10.97 15.30 -22.01
C GLU A 188 -9.54 15.08 -21.51
N PHE A 189 -9.40 14.57 -20.28
CA PHE A 189 -8.11 14.30 -19.68
C PHE A 189 -7.51 12.96 -20.12
N TYR A 190 -8.30 12.09 -20.80
CA TYR A 190 -7.77 10.82 -21.30
C TYR A 190 -6.86 11.04 -22.50
N ALA A 191 -5.70 10.40 -22.47
CA ALA A 191 -4.74 10.43 -23.58
C ALA A 191 -5.36 9.84 -24.85
N ARG A 192 -4.99 10.39 -25.98
CA ARG A 192 -5.35 9.92 -27.32
C ARG A 192 -4.10 9.72 -28.15
N LYS A 193 -4.26 9.17 -29.36
CA LYS A 193 -3.14 8.84 -30.24
C LYS A 193 -2.15 10.00 -30.44
N GLU A 194 -2.66 11.24 -30.47
CA GLU A 194 -1.86 12.45 -30.75
C GLU A 194 -2.12 13.56 -29.72
N SER A 195 -2.56 13.20 -28.51
CA SER A 195 -2.77 14.17 -27.43
C SER A 195 -2.42 13.58 -26.07
N SER A 196 -1.78 14.41 -25.28
CA SER A 196 -1.39 14.11 -23.91
C SER A 196 -2.60 13.86 -23.01
N GLY A 197 -2.37 13.09 -21.94
CA GLY A 197 -3.42 12.83 -20.97
C GLY A 197 -3.13 11.61 -20.10
N THR A 198 -4.16 11.18 -19.39
CA THR A 198 -4.14 10.00 -18.51
C THR A 198 -4.54 8.73 -19.26
N ALA A 199 -4.02 7.57 -18.84
CA ALA A 199 -4.45 6.30 -19.38
C ALA A 199 -5.86 5.93 -18.86
N TYR A 200 -6.74 5.57 -19.77
CA TYR A 200 -8.03 4.97 -19.48
C TYR A 200 -7.94 3.44 -19.68
N PRO A 201 -8.49 2.58 -18.78
CA PRO A 201 -8.33 1.15 -18.87
C PRO A 201 -9.31 0.52 -19.87
N GLU A 202 -9.14 0.78 -21.18
CA GLU A 202 -9.86 -0.02 -22.18
C GLU A 202 -9.55 -1.50 -21.95
N PRO A 203 -10.56 -2.38 -21.74
CA PRO A 203 -10.33 -3.73 -21.25
C PRO A 203 -9.30 -4.51 -22.08
N GLU A 204 -9.43 -4.55 -23.40
CA GLU A 204 -8.53 -5.31 -24.27
C GLU A 204 -7.11 -4.72 -24.29
N LEU A 205 -6.98 -3.39 -24.21
CA LEU A 205 -5.68 -2.71 -24.20
C LEU A 205 -4.96 -2.95 -22.86
N MET A 206 -5.69 -2.85 -21.75
CA MET A 206 -5.14 -3.11 -20.42
C MET A 206 -4.70 -4.56 -20.28
N GLN A 207 -5.57 -5.53 -20.65
CA GLN A 207 -5.23 -6.95 -20.59
C GLN A 207 -3.97 -7.25 -21.41
N HIS A 208 -3.94 -6.81 -22.68
CA HIS A 208 -2.78 -7.02 -23.54
C HIS A 208 -1.48 -6.44 -22.95
N ALA A 209 -1.55 -5.23 -22.40
CA ALA A 209 -0.39 -4.61 -21.77
C ALA A 209 0.14 -5.43 -20.58
N LEU A 210 -0.76 -5.88 -19.68
CA LEU A 210 -0.39 -6.69 -18.51
C LEU A 210 0.20 -8.04 -18.91
N GLU A 211 -0.45 -8.76 -19.82
CA GLU A 211 0.03 -10.06 -20.34
C GLU A 211 1.39 -9.97 -21.04
N VAL A 212 1.66 -8.88 -21.75
CA VAL A 212 2.97 -8.66 -22.39
C VAL A 212 4.04 -8.43 -21.33
N TRP A 213 3.77 -7.55 -20.35
CA TRP A 213 4.75 -7.17 -19.35
C TRP A 213 5.03 -8.25 -18.31
N GLU A 214 4.11 -9.20 -18.06
CA GLU A 214 4.33 -10.38 -17.22
C GLU A 214 5.60 -11.16 -17.62
N ASN A 215 5.98 -11.11 -18.90
CA ASN A 215 7.19 -11.80 -19.41
C ASN A 215 8.50 -11.02 -19.15
N PHE A 216 8.45 -9.77 -18.70
CA PHE A 216 9.61 -8.89 -18.56
C PHE A 216 9.90 -8.46 -17.13
N VAL A 217 8.94 -8.69 -16.21
CA VAL A 217 9.02 -8.28 -14.81
C VAL A 217 8.65 -9.42 -13.87
N ASP A 218 9.05 -9.31 -12.62
CA ASP A 218 8.72 -10.31 -11.59
C ASP A 218 7.36 -10.03 -10.95
N PHE A 219 6.98 -8.73 -10.85
CA PHE A 219 5.71 -8.31 -10.24
C PHE A 219 5.10 -7.16 -11.02
N THR A 220 3.77 -7.12 -11.01
CA THR A 220 2.97 -6.07 -11.64
C THR A 220 2.00 -5.46 -10.64
N VAL A 221 2.07 -4.13 -10.48
CA VAL A 221 1.18 -3.33 -9.63
C VAL A 221 0.32 -2.44 -10.52
N VAL A 222 -0.99 -2.47 -10.32
CA VAL A 222 -1.92 -1.60 -11.05
C VAL A 222 -2.59 -0.63 -10.10
N SER A 223 -2.48 0.66 -10.39
CA SER A 223 -3.13 1.74 -9.66
C SER A 223 -4.34 2.25 -10.44
N PHE A 224 -5.49 2.31 -9.79
CA PHE A 224 -6.72 2.85 -10.37
C PHE A 224 -7.19 4.08 -9.62
N HIS A 225 -7.55 5.13 -10.37
CA HIS A 225 -8.22 6.32 -9.87
C HIS A 225 -9.68 6.26 -10.34
N TRP A 226 -10.62 5.91 -9.42
CA TRP A 226 -11.97 5.48 -9.78
C TRP A 226 -13.03 5.82 -8.71
N SER A 227 -14.29 5.40 -8.93
CA SER A 227 -15.41 5.57 -8.01
C SER A 227 -15.97 7.00 -7.97
N ALA A 228 -16.41 7.41 -6.80
CA ALA A 228 -16.87 8.76 -6.47
C ALA A 228 -16.33 9.15 -5.12
N GLU A 229 -16.08 10.43 -4.93
CA GLU A 229 -15.63 10.98 -3.65
C GLU A 229 -16.56 10.58 -2.50
N LYS A 230 -15.98 10.26 -1.34
CA LYS A 230 -16.65 9.92 -0.07
C LYS A 230 -17.50 8.64 -0.11
N ARG A 231 -17.36 7.84 -1.15
CA ARG A 231 -18.01 6.53 -1.23
C ARG A 231 -17.07 5.46 -0.64
N ASP A 232 -17.53 4.82 0.42
CA ASP A 232 -16.78 3.80 1.18
C ASP A 232 -16.97 2.36 0.65
N THR A 233 -17.92 2.16 -0.25
CA THR A 233 -18.23 0.86 -0.85
C THR A 233 -17.86 0.86 -2.34
N PRO A 234 -17.08 -0.11 -2.84
CA PRO A 234 -16.76 -0.24 -4.26
C PRO A 234 -18.02 -0.38 -5.11
N LYS A 235 -17.96 0.13 -6.34
CA LYS A 235 -18.99 -0.11 -7.38
C LYS A 235 -18.62 -1.37 -8.16
N ASP A 236 -19.59 -2.02 -8.78
CA ASP A 236 -19.40 -3.26 -9.54
C ASP A 236 -18.29 -3.16 -10.61
N TYR A 237 -18.18 -2.01 -11.28
CA TYR A 237 -17.14 -1.83 -12.28
C TYR A 237 -15.71 -1.79 -11.66
N GLN A 238 -15.56 -1.34 -10.41
CA GLN A 238 -14.26 -1.38 -9.73
C GLN A 238 -13.85 -2.83 -9.49
N THR A 239 -14.77 -3.65 -8.98
CA THR A 239 -14.55 -5.09 -8.80
C THR A 239 -14.24 -5.77 -10.14
N TYR A 240 -15.00 -5.45 -11.19
CA TYR A 240 -14.76 -5.99 -12.53
C TYR A 240 -13.34 -5.69 -13.03
N PHE A 241 -12.91 -4.41 -13.00
CA PHE A 241 -11.58 -4.04 -13.50
C PHE A 241 -10.45 -4.54 -12.61
N ALA A 242 -10.65 -4.58 -11.29
CA ALA A 242 -9.67 -5.16 -10.37
C ALA A 242 -9.44 -6.65 -10.65
N HIS A 243 -10.52 -7.43 -10.77
CA HIS A 243 -10.45 -8.86 -11.11
C HIS A 243 -9.85 -9.08 -12.50
N LEU A 244 -10.25 -8.27 -13.50
CA LEU A 244 -9.71 -8.35 -14.86
C LEU A 244 -8.19 -8.12 -14.86
N ALA A 245 -7.70 -7.13 -14.11
CA ALA A 245 -6.27 -6.85 -14.01
C ALA A 245 -5.50 -8.00 -13.34
N ILE A 246 -6.04 -8.56 -12.23
CA ILE A 246 -5.43 -9.73 -11.58
C ILE A 246 -5.43 -10.94 -12.53
N ASP A 247 -6.52 -11.18 -13.24
CA ASP A 247 -6.65 -12.30 -14.20
C ASP A 247 -5.71 -12.15 -15.39
N SER A 248 -5.23 -10.94 -15.66
CA SER A 248 -4.26 -10.60 -16.71
C SER A 248 -2.82 -10.45 -16.21
N GLY A 249 -2.51 -10.88 -14.98
CA GLY A 249 -1.15 -10.95 -14.45
C GLY A 249 -0.77 -9.86 -13.42
N ALA A 250 -1.71 -9.03 -12.95
CA ALA A 250 -1.41 -8.11 -11.86
C ALA A 250 -1.29 -8.83 -10.51
N ASP A 251 -0.32 -8.43 -9.69
CA ASP A 251 -0.06 -8.99 -8.35
C ASP A 251 -0.67 -8.15 -7.23
N LEU A 252 -0.91 -6.86 -7.48
CA LEU A 252 -1.42 -5.91 -6.50
C LEU A 252 -2.25 -4.83 -7.19
N ILE A 253 -3.44 -4.54 -6.63
CA ILE A 253 -4.29 -3.43 -7.07
C ILE A 253 -4.38 -2.38 -5.97
N LEU A 254 -4.15 -1.12 -6.35
CA LEU A 254 -4.23 0.05 -5.49
C LEU A 254 -5.27 1.03 -6.01
N GLY A 255 -6.28 1.33 -5.21
CA GLY A 255 -7.37 2.25 -5.56
C GLY A 255 -7.24 3.62 -4.91
N HIS A 256 -7.68 4.65 -5.64
CA HIS A 256 -7.58 6.08 -5.31
C HIS A 256 -8.85 6.83 -5.72
N HIS A 257 -9.01 8.09 -5.34
CA HIS A 257 -10.09 9.03 -5.63
C HIS A 257 -11.24 9.09 -4.61
N PRO A 258 -11.72 8.02 -3.96
CA PRO A 258 -12.78 8.19 -2.96
C PRO A 258 -12.41 9.10 -1.79
N HIS A 259 -11.12 9.33 -1.53
CA HIS A 259 -10.56 10.07 -0.40
C HIS A 259 -10.95 9.51 0.97
N VAL A 260 -11.65 8.40 1.01
CA VAL A 260 -11.99 7.58 2.18
C VAL A 260 -11.56 6.15 1.94
N LEU A 261 -11.36 5.38 3.00
CA LEU A 261 -11.06 3.96 2.88
C LEU A 261 -12.24 3.21 2.25
N GLN A 262 -11.93 2.32 1.33
CA GLN A 262 -12.81 1.24 0.90
C GLN A 262 -12.24 -0.10 1.37
N GLY A 263 -13.02 -1.18 1.22
CA GLY A 263 -12.61 -2.50 1.63
C GLY A 263 -11.37 -3.02 0.89
N ILE A 264 -10.78 -4.06 1.45
CA ILE A 264 -9.69 -4.84 0.85
C ILE A 264 -10.22 -6.23 0.50
N GLU A 265 -9.82 -6.73 -0.66
CA GLU A 265 -10.17 -8.07 -1.13
C GLU A 265 -8.90 -8.91 -1.32
N LEU A 266 -9.00 -10.18 -0.96
CA LEU A 266 -8.03 -11.21 -1.31
C LEU A 266 -8.61 -12.07 -2.44
N TYR A 267 -8.19 -11.80 -3.67
CA TYR A 267 -8.65 -12.48 -4.87
C TYR A 267 -7.51 -13.28 -5.49
N LYS A 268 -7.67 -14.60 -5.60
CA LYS A 268 -6.65 -15.52 -6.17
C LYS A 268 -5.25 -15.32 -5.55
N ASN A 269 -5.19 -15.17 -4.24
CA ASN A 269 -3.97 -14.87 -3.47
C ASN A 269 -3.26 -13.57 -3.91
N ARG A 270 -4.01 -12.59 -4.41
CA ARG A 270 -3.56 -11.25 -4.77
C ARG A 270 -4.39 -10.22 -4.00
N LEU A 271 -3.78 -9.13 -3.61
CA LEU A 271 -4.43 -8.11 -2.79
C LEU A 271 -5.02 -7.00 -3.67
N ILE A 272 -6.27 -6.64 -3.39
CA ILE A 272 -6.96 -5.51 -3.98
C ILE A 272 -7.34 -4.55 -2.86
N ALA A 273 -6.72 -3.37 -2.81
CA ALA A 273 -7.12 -2.28 -1.93
C ALA A 273 -7.96 -1.29 -2.74
N TYR A 274 -9.27 -1.29 -2.56
CA TYR A 274 -10.18 -0.50 -3.41
C TYR A 274 -10.07 1.01 -3.22
N SER A 275 -9.67 1.47 -2.04
CA SER A 275 -9.24 2.87 -1.80
C SER A 275 -8.38 2.95 -0.54
N LEU A 276 -7.24 3.59 -0.68
CA LEU A 276 -6.33 3.88 0.44
C LEU A 276 -6.68 5.18 1.17
N GLY A 277 -7.67 5.94 0.69
CA GLY A 277 -8.03 7.24 1.26
C GLY A 277 -7.00 8.33 0.91
N ASN A 278 -6.95 9.37 1.74
CA ASN A 278 -5.94 10.43 1.61
C ASN A 278 -4.62 10.04 2.28
N PHE A 279 -3.53 10.68 1.85
CA PHE A 279 -2.28 10.73 2.61
C PHE A 279 -1.95 12.19 2.96
N ALA A 280 -1.01 12.83 2.29
CA ALA A 280 -0.75 14.26 2.45
C ALA A 280 -1.63 15.05 1.47
N PHE A 281 -2.87 15.33 1.82
CA PHE A 281 -3.87 15.92 0.96
C PHE A 281 -4.45 17.19 1.55
N GLY A 282 -4.43 18.28 0.81
CA GLY A 282 -4.90 19.59 1.23
C GLY A 282 -6.43 19.72 1.35
N SER A 283 -7.05 18.88 2.18
CA SER A 283 -8.51 18.87 2.41
C SER A 283 -8.85 19.07 3.88
N TYR A 284 -10.00 19.69 4.13
CA TYR A 284 -10.65 19.78 5.44
C TYR A 284 -11.97 18.98 5.50
N SER A 285 -12.11 17.96 4.67
CA SER A 285 -13.28 17.08 4.68
C SER A 285 -13.42 16.36 6.02
N LYS A 286 -14.61 16.41 6.60
CA LYS A 286 -14.92 15.70 7.88
C LYS A 286 -15.03 14.19 7.70
N ASN A 287 -15.14 13.70 6.46
CA ASN A 287 -15.31 12.28 6.14
C ASN A 287 -13.98 11.61 5.74
N ALA A 288 -12.96 12.39 5.38
CA ALA A 288 -11.66 11.91 4.93
C ALA A 288 -10.61 12.21 6.01
N VAL A 289 -10.75 11.60 7.17
CA VAL A 289 -9.96 11.90 8.37
C VAL A 289 -9.02 10.77 8.78
N ASP A 290 -9.31 9.55 8.35
CA ASP A 290 -8.53 8.36 8.62
C ASP A 290 -8.13 7.68 7.31
N SER A 291 -6.93 7.11 7.28
CA SER A 291 -6.34 6.42 6.13
C SER A 291 -5.40 5.33 6.62
N ILE A 292 -4.69 4.68 5.68
CA ILE A 292 -3.68 3.69 6.01
C ILE A 292 -2.41 3.89 5.18
N ILE A 293 -1.28 3.46 5.74
CA ILE A 293 -0.13 3.02 4.97
C ILE A 293 -0.29 1.52 4.79
N LEU A 294 -0.33 1.05 3.55
CA LEU A 294 -0.42 -0.37 3.23
C LEU A 294 0.97 -0.89 2.90
N LYS A 295 1.49 -1.79 3.71
CA LYS A 295 2.72 -2.54 3.41
C LYS A 295 2.35 -3.91 2.86
N VAL A 296 2.97 -4.31 1.75
CA VAL A 296 2.70 -5.58 1.07
C VAL A 296 4.00 -6.31 0.85
N TYR A 297 4.03 -7.60 1.16
CA TYR A 297 5.17 -8.49 0.93
C TYR A 297 4.77 -9.55 -0.07
N LEU A 298 5.44 -9.55 -1.22
CA LEU A 298 5.23 -10.47 -2.32
C LEU A 298 6.45 -11.35 -2.53
N ASN A 299 6.23 -12.58 -2.95
CA ASN A 299 7.26 -13.44 -3.53
C ASN A 299 6.71 -14.14 -4.77
N ASP A 300 7.46 -15.05 -5.37
CA ASP A 300 7.05 -15.74 -6.61
C ASP A 300 5.74 -16.56 -6.45
N ASP A 301 5.32 -16.86 -5.22
CA ASP A 301 4.08 -17.54 -4.90
C ASP A 301 2.89 -16.57 -4.70
N GLY A 302 3.14 -15.25 -4.74
CA GLY A 302 2.16 -14.18 -4.57
C GLY A 302 2.23 -13.48 -3.22
N LEU A 303 1.07 -13.09 -2.69
CA LEU A 303 0.97 -12.39 -1.41
C LEU A 303 1.44 -13.29 -0.28
N GLN A 304 2.45 -12.84 0.47
CA GLN A 304 2.86 -13.49 1.72
C GLN A 304 2.07 -12.91 2.89
N TYR A 305 2.11 -11.60 3.03
CA TYR A 305 1.29 -10.86 3.96
C TYR A 305 1.17 -9.39 3.54
N ALA A 306 0.17 -8.72 4.09
CA ALA A 306 0.09 -7.27 4.06
C ALA A 306 -0.16 -6.73 5.47
N GLN A 307 0.23 -5.48 5.69
CA GLN A 307 0.00 -4.77 6.94
C GLN A 307 -0.69 -3.44 6.67
N CYS A 308 -1.87 -3.25 7.23
CA CYS A 308 -2.59 -1.99 7.24
C CYS A 308 -2.19 -1.18 8.48
N ILE A 309 -1.51 -0.07 8.28
CA ILE A 309 -1.05 0.82 9.36
C ILE A 309 -1.94 2.06 9.39
N PRO A 310 -2.89 2.19 10.32
CA PRO A 310 -3.80 3.33 10.38
C PRO A 310 -3.10 4.65 10.67
N ILE A 311 -3.49 5.69 9.91
CA ILE A 311 -2.99 7.04 10.05
C ILE A 311 -4.12 8.06 10.15
N ASN A 312 -3.86 9.15 10.89
CA ASN A 312 -4.68 10.34 10.92
C ASN A 312 -4.31 11.27 9.75
N VAL A 313 -5.28 11.67 8.96
CA VAL A 313 -5.11 12.63 7.86
C VAL A 313 -6.03 13.87 8.00
N ASP A 314 -6.60 14.07 9.17
CA ASP A 314 -7.42 15.25 9.50
C ASP A 314 -6.55 16.50 9.69
N ASN A 315 -6.48 17.36 8.69
CA ASN A 315 -5.65 18.57 8.73
C ASN A 315 -6.01 19.56 9.87
N ARG A 316 -7.16 19.39 10.51
CA ARG A 316 -7.51 20.18 11.72
C ARG A 316 -6.72 19.73 12.97
N GLU A 317 -6.19 18.50 12.95
CA GLU A 317 -5.45 17.91 14.05
C GLU A 317 -3.93 17.76 13.75
N ILE A 318 -3.60 17.48 12.46
CA ILE A 318 -2.24 17.08 12.08
C ILE A 318 -1.43 18.18 11.39
N GLU A 319 -2.07 19.33 11.08
CA GLU A 319 -1.40 20.47 10.41
C GLU A 319 -0.64 20.04 9.15
N PHE A 320 -1.28 19.24 8.31
CA PHE A 320 -0.73 18.68 7.07
C PHE A 320 0.46 17.70 7.24
N GLN A 321 0.57 17.07 8.41
CA GLN A 321 1.55 15.99 8.65
C GLN A 321 0.83 14.69 9.02
N PRO A 322 0.48 13.82 8.06
CA PRO A 322 -0.08 12.51 8.36
C PRO A 322 0.68 11.82 9.50
N ALA A 323 -0.06 11.27 10.45
CA ALA A 323 0.51 10.73 11.67
C ALA A 323 -0.13 9.39 12.05
N LEU A 324 0.64 8.47 12.65
CA LEU A 324 0.13 7.18 13.06
C LEU A 324 -0.97 7.31 14.09
N LEU A 325 -2.00 6.46 13.95
CA LEU A 325 -3.03 6.28 14.94
C LEU A 325 -2.64 5.19 15.95
N ASN A 326 -2.99 5.41 17.22
CA ASN A 326 -2.74 4.49 18.31
C ASN A 326 -4.03 4.24 19.12
N GLY A 327 -4.02 3.19 19.96
CA GLY A 327 -5.10 2.84 20.90
C GLY A 327 -6.45 2.72 20.19
N LYS A 328 -7.51 3.19 20.84
CA LYS A 328 -8.90 3.03 20.38
C LYS A 328 -9.17 3.57 18.98
N ARG A 329 -8.48 4.64 18.53
CA ARG A 329 -8.70 5.18 17.19
C ARG A 329 -8.08 4.27 16.12
N LYS A 330 -6.89 3.70 16.39
CA LYS A 330 -6.30 2.64 15.56
C LYS A 330 -7.25 1.45 15.43
N GLU A 331 -7.74 0.93 16.55
CA GLU A 331 -8.68 -0.19 16.62
C GLU A 331 -9.97 0.09 15.83
N ALA A 332 -10.51 1.32 15.96
CA ALA A 332 -11.72 1.73 15.24
C ALA A 332 -11.51 1.73 13.72
N VAL A 333 -10.36 2.22 13.22
CA VAL A 333 -10.03 2.22 11.78
C VAL A 333 -9.88 0.80 11.26
N LEU A 334 -9.16 -0.09 11.97
CA LEU A 334 -9.01 -1.49 11.58
C LEU A 334 -10.33 -2.25 11.59
N SER A 335 -11.16 -2.04 12.63
CA SER A 335 -12.50 -2.62 12.70
C SER A 335 -13.41 -2.14 11.56
N ASN A 336 -13.34 -0.85 11.20
CA ASN A 336 -14.08 -0.34 10.06
C ASN A 336 -13.60 -0.93 8.75
N LEU A 337 -12.29 -0.99 8.53
CA LEU A 337 -11.69 -1.59 7.33
C LEU A 337 -12.06 -3.08 7.19
N SER A 338 -12.03 -3.83 8.32
CA SER A 338 -12.50 -5.21 8.35
C SER A 338 -13.96 -5.33 7.90
N LYS A 339 -14.86 -4.48 8.42
CA LYS A 339 -16.29 -4.48 8.02
C LYS A 339 -16.47 -4.18 6.53
N LEU A 340 -15.78 -3.16 6.00
CA LEU A 340 -15.82 -2.81 4.59
C LEU A 340 -15.31 -3.94 3.68
N SER A 341 -14.50 -4.84 4.22
CA SER A 341 -13.89 -5.94 3.49
C SER A 341 -14.71 -7.23 3.51
N LEU A 342 -15.70 -7.38 4.41
CA LEU A 342 -16.43 -8.63 4.61
C LEU A 342 -17.13 -9.12 3.34
N ASP A 343 -17.93 -8.26 2.71
CA ASP A 343 -18.72 -8.64 1.53
C ASP A 343 -17.82 -8.98 0.33
N LEU A 344 -16.70 -8.28 0.20
CA LEU A 344 -15.68 -8.51 -0.83
C LEU A 344 -15.00 -9.89 -0.68
N ASN A 345 -14.98 -10.43 0.53
CA ASN A 345 -14.36 -11.70 0.86
C ASN A 345 -15.37 -12.80 1.26
N ASN A 346 -16.61 -12.70 0.74
CA ASN A 346 -17.68 -13.68 1.01
C ASN A 346 -17.98 -13.89 2.50
N GLY A 347 -17.93 -12.82 3.30
CA GLY A 347 -18.14 -12.84 4.75
C GLY A 347 -16.93 -13.30 5.57
N ARG A 348 -15.79 -13.62 4.94
CA ARG A 348 -14.54 -13.98 5.64
C ARG A 348 -13.84 -12.71 6.14
N ASN A 349 -13.49 -12.67 7.41
CA ASN A 349 -12.59 -11.64 7.93
C ASN A 349 -11.15 -12.00 7.54
N ILE A 350 -10.52 -11.17 6.72
CA ILE A 350 -9.13 -11.35 6.25
C ILE A 350 -8.12 -10.50 7.02
N LEU A 351 -8.60 -9.58 7.87
CA LEU A 351 -7.77 -8.62 8.60
C LEU A 351 -7.82 -8.93 10.09
N ASP A 352 -6.67 -9.15 10.72
CA ASP A 352 -6.59 -9.32 12.17
C ASP A 352 -6.61 -7.98 12.94
N ASP A 353 -6.68 -8.04 14.27
CA ASP A 353 -6.74 -6.86 15.14
C ASP A 353 -5.46 -6.00 15.11
N SER A 354 -4.35 -6.55 14.64
CA SER A 354 -3.08 -5.83 14.47
C SER A 354 -2.97 -5.15 13.10
N GLY A 355 -3.87 -5.46 12.18
CA GLY A 355 -3.91 -4.94 10.82
C GLY A 355 -3.18 -5.83 9.81
N ILE A 356 -2.96 -7.10 10.14
CA ILE A 356 -2.28 -8.05 9.26
C ILE A 356 -3.29 -8.82 8.40
N ILE A 357 -2.97 -8.96 7.13
CA ILE A 357 -3.64 -9.82 6.16
C ILE A 357 -2.64 -10.86 5.70
N LEU A 358 -3.04 -12.11 5.70
CA LEU A 358 -2.18 -13.23 5.31
C LEU A 358 -2.60 -13.76 3.95
N GLY A 359 -1.64 -14.12 3.12
CA GLY A 359 -1.90 -14.85 1.89
C GLY A 359 -2.47 -16.24 2.14
N ASP A 360 -3.00 -16.90 1.10
CA ASP A 360 -3.64 -18.23 1.22
C ASP A 360 -2.66 -19.40 1.51
N TRP A 361 -1.38 -19.11 1.64
CA TRP A 361 -0.33 -20.09 1.94
C TRP A 361 -0.39 -20.51 3.41
N ALA A 362 -1.31 -21.41 3.74
CA ALA A 362 -1.57 -21.88 5.08
C ALA A 362 -0.53 -22.88 5.63
N ASP A 363 0.59 -23.07 4.99
CA ASP A 363 1.72 -23.80 5.61
C ASP A 363 2.65 -22.84 6.36
N PHE A 364 2.07 -22.24 7.38
CA PHE A 364 2.76 -21.35 8.30
C PHE A 364 3.92 -22.06 8.98
N HIS A 365 5.12 -21.70 8.62
CA HIS A 365 6.25 -21.86 9.52
C HIS A 365 6.10 -20.86 10.66
N VAL A 366 5.80 -21.33 11.87
CA VAL A 366 5.69 -20.54 13.11
C VAL A 366 6.92 -19.65 13.32
N ASP A 367 8.07 -20.02 12.78
CA ASP A 367 9.33 -19.26 12.81
C ASP A 367 9.26 -17.89 12.14
N TRP A 368 8.39 -17.72 11.14
CA TRP A 368 8.23 -16.45 10.42
C TRP A 368 7.39 -15.45 11.20
N LEU A 369 6.31 -15.90 11.88
CA LEU A 369 5.53 -15.06 12.80
C LEU A 369 6.39 -14.55 13.96
N LEU A 370 7.28 -15.39 14.50
CA LEU A 370 8.24 -14.99 15.52
C LEU A 370 9.21 -13.92 15.01
N ASN A 371 9.67 -13.99 13.78
CA ASN A 371 10.56 -12.96 13.21
C ASN A 371 9.85 -11.62 12.95
N ILE A 372 8.58 -11.61 12.55
CA ILE A 372 7.80 -10.36 12.41
C ILE A 372 7.55 -9.74 13.80
N VAL A 373 7.13 -10.54 14.76
CA VAL A 373 6.90 -10.10 16.13
C VAL A 373 8.20 -9.57 16.74
N VAL A 374 9.32 -10.26 16.57
CA VAL A 374 10.63 -9.84 17.10
C VAL A 374 11.15 -8.60 16.39
N SER A 375 11.04 -8.46 15.07
CA SER A 375 11.50 -7.27 14.35
C SER A 375 10.65 -6.03 14.62
N SER A 376 9.36 -6.19 14.88
CA SER A 376 8.50 -5.08 15.30
C SER A 376 8.71 -4.66 16.76
N PHE A 377 9.21 -5.58 17.62
CA PHE A 377 9.49 -5.31 19.04
C PHE A 377 10.90 -4.74 19.31
N TRP A 378 11.89 -4.97 18.45
CA TRP A 378 13.24 -4.43 18.66
C TRP A 378 13.33 -2.90 18.51
N ASN A 379 12.27 -2.27 18.02
CA ASN A 379 12.18 -0.81 17.92
C ASN A 379 11.39 -0.13 19.06
N SER A 380 10.84 -0.89 20.02
CA SER A 380 10.17 -0.30 21.20
C SER A 380 10.22 -1.23 22.41
N THR A 381 10.98 -0.84 23.44
CA THR A 381 10.85 -1.18 24.86
C THR A 381 11.29 -2.56 25.37
N SER A 382 11.62 -2.58 26.65
CA SER A 382 12.32 -3.59 27.47
C SER A 382 11.73 -5.01 27.44
N THR A 383 12.59 -5.98 27.71
CA THR A 383 12.33 -7.43 27.77
C THR A 383 11.20 -7.87 28.72
N GLU A 384 10.76 -7.03 29.64
CA GLU A 384 9.68 -7.36 30.62
C GLU A 384 8.27 -7.29 29.99
N ASP A 385 8.05 -6.45 28.98
CA ASP A 385 6.74 -6.30 28.31
C ASP A 385 6.44 -7.47 27.37
N ILE A 386 7.48 -8.14 26.87
CA ILE A 386 7.36 -9.29 25.96
C ILE A 386 6.80 -10.52 26.70
N LEU A 387 7.22 -10.75 27.93
CA LEU A 387 6.80 -11.89 28.73
C LEU A 387 5.36 -11.79 29.24
N THR A 388 4.82 -10.58 29.32
CA THR A 388 3.44 -10.35 29.77
C THR A 388 2.42 -10.59 28.68
N SER A 389 2.73 -10.32 27.41
CA SER A 389 1.82 -10.51 26.28
C SER A 389 1.69 -11.99 25.86
N ILE A 390 2.72 -12.80 26.10
CA ILE A 390 2.66 -14.26 25.79
C ILE A 390 1.79 -15.04 26.80
N LYS A 391 1.57 -14.50 27.99
CA LYS A 391 0.77 -15.17 29.04
C LYS A 391 -0.74 -15.11 28.84
N LEU A 392 -1.25 -14.30 27.91
CA LEU A 392 -2.69 -14.06 27.76
C LEU A 392 -3.41 -14.93 26.74
N ASN A 393 -2.72 -15.77 25.96
CA ASN A 393 -3.35 -16.58 24.92
C ASN A 393 -3.32 -18.10 25.16
N THR A 394 -3.13 -18.59 26.38
CA THR A 394 -3.18 -20.05 26.68
C THR A 394 -4.29 -20.45 27.64
N THR A 395 -5.40 -19.74 27.65
CA THR A 395 -6.61 -20.18 28.38
C THR A 395 -7.83 -20.13 27.48
N ALA A 396 -8.09 -21.20 26.79
CA ALA A 396 -9.35 -21.73 26.30
C ALA A 396 -9.02 -23.11 25.72
N GLU A 397 -9.56 -24.16 26.12
CA GLU A 397 -10.84 -24.73 26.35
C GLU A 397 -10.68 -26.12 27.03
N ASP A 398 -11.41 -26.35 28.09
CA ASP A 398 -11.95 -27.65 28.44
C ASP A 398 -13.36 -27.75 27.86
#